data_db090fd8cb88a997af190a9ca381a124
#
_entry.id   db090fd8cb88a997af190a9ca381a124
#
_cell.length_a   1.000
_cell.length_b   1.000
_cell.length_c   1.000
_cell.angle_alpha   90.00
_cell.angle_beta   90.00
_cell.angle_gamma   90.00
#
_symmetry.space_group_name_H-M   'P 1'
#
loop_
_entity.id
_entity.type
_entity.pdbx_description
1 polymer ?
#
loop_
_entity_poly.entity_id
_entity_poly.type
_entity_poly.pdbx_seq_one_letter_code
_entity_poly.pdbx_strand_id
1 'polypeptide(L)'
;MLFDAINKVVPKYRVSSEQRLAGFIDQFEYKTNGFKELEKLTPTDDVMLRRFASFINLPITEIHAYCETLDGALDSAGWLWNTNYLNIVADNYDLKNLSKRINPELSDISARIENYNKIKNILKGE
;
A
#
# COMPACT_ATOMS: atom_id res chain seq x y z
N MET A 1 12.35 9.42 -5.64
CA MET A 1 12.54 8.55 -4.45
C MET A 1 11.20 8.13 -3.89
N LEU A 2 11.13 7.69 -2.65
CA LEU A 2 9.89 7.19 -2.05
C LEU A 2 8.74 8.19 -2.12
N PHE A 3 9.03 9.45 -1.79
CA PHE A 3 8.02 10.52 -1.81
C PHE A 3 7.40 10.68 -3.20
N ASP A 4 8.23 10.68 -4.24
CA ASP A 4 7.76 10.80 -5.61
C ASP A 4 6.92 9.60 -6.02
N ALA A 5 7.32 8.41 -5.62
CA ALA A 5 6.59 7.19 -5.94
C ALA A 5 5.21 7.18 -5.25
N ILE A 6 5.14 7.60 -4.00
CA ILE A 6 3.86 7.75 -3.28
C ILE A 6 2.97 8.77 -3.98
N ASN A 7 3.55 9.89 -4.42
CA ASN A 7 2.78 10.93 -5.12
C ASN A 7 2.18 10.45 -6.44
N LYS A 8 2.76 9.44 -7.08
CA LYS A 8 2.18 8.82 -8.28
C LYS A 8 0.99 7.91 -7.92
N VAL A 9 1.09 7.20 -6.81
CA VAL A 9 0.04 6.28 -6.33
C VAL A 9 -1.22 7.04 -5.90
N VAL A 10 -1.06 8.18 -5.26
CA VAL A 10 -2.16 8.96 -4.68
C VAL A 10 -3.27 9.25 -5.70
N PRO A 11 -3.02 9.88 -6.85
CA PRO A 11 -4.09 10.11 -7.82
C PRO A 11 -4.53 8.85 -8.54
N LYS A 12 -3.61 7.94 -8.81
CA LYS A 12 -3.90 6.74 -9.59
C LYS A 12 -4.90 5.82 -8.90
N TYR A 13 -4.77 5.67 -7.58
CA TYR A 13 -5.61 4.76 -6.79
C TYR A 13 -6.51 5.49 -5.80
N ARG A 14 -6.62 6.81 -5.93
CA ARG A 14 -7.49 7.66 -5.12
C ARG A 14 -7.20 7.58 -3.61
N VAL A 15 -5.93 7.49 -3.26
CA VAL A 15 -5.48 7.45 -1.87
C VAL A 15 -5.21 8.87 -1.37
N SER A 16 -6.14 9.80 -1.67
CA SER A 16 -5.89 11.23 -1.53
C SER A 16 -6.32 11.88 -0.22
N SER A 17 -7.19 11.23 0.57
CA SER A 17 -7.56 11.78 1.87
C SER A 17 -6.49 11.45 2.93
N GLU A 18 -6.50 12.20 4.02
CA GLU A 18 -5.57 11.93 5.13
C GLU A 18 -5.72 10.52 5.66
N GLN A 19 -6.97 10.06 5.84
CA GLN A 19 -7.26 8.72 6.35
C GLN A 19 -6.75 7.65 5.40
N ARG A 20 -7.00 7.80 4.12
CA ARG A 20 -6.56 6.83 3.11
C ARG A 20 -5.04 6.77 3.03
N LEU A 21 -4.41 7.94 2.94
CA LEU A 21 -2.95 8.00 2.80
C LEU A 21 -2.24 7.55 4.07
N ALA A 22 -2.73 7.96 5.25
CA ALA A 22 -2.14 7.52 6.51
C ALA A 22 -2.27 6.01 6.68
N GLY A 23 -3.42 5.43 6.34
CA GLY A 23 -3.63 3.98 6.38
C GLY A 23 -2.72 3.24 5.42
N PHE A 24 -2.60 3.75 4.19
CA PHE A 24 -1.73 3.18 3.16
C PHE A 24 -0.27 3.16 3.64
N ILE A 25 0.23 4.31 4.07
CA ILE A 25 1.62 4.43 4.51
C ILE A 25 1.88 3.55 5.74
N ASP A 26 1.00 3.61 6.76
CA ASP A 26 1.19 2.81 7.97
C ASP A 26 1.29 1.32 7.66
N GLN A 27 0.34 0.80 6.90
CA GLN A 27 0.28 -0.64 6.64
C GLN A 27 1.43 -1.13 5.76
N PHE A 28 1.76 -0.38 4.72
CA PHE A 28 2.84 -0.82 3.83
C PHE A 28 4.23 -0.51 4.39
N GLU A 29 4.37 0.52 5.20
CA GLU A 29 5.61 0.76 5.95
C GLU A 29 5.89 -0.41 6.89
N TYR A 30 4.88 -0.86 7.62
CA TYR A 30 5.03 -2.03 8.49
C TYR A 30 5.37 -3.29 7.70
N LYS A 31 4.62 -3.56 6.64
CA LYS A 31 4.80 -4.76 5.82
C LYS A 31 6.20 -4.86 5.21
N THR A 32 6.81 -3.74 4.90
CA THR A 32 8.11 -3.68 4.21
C THR A 32 9.27 -3.28 5.10
N ASN A 33 9.06 -3.25 6.40
CA ASN A 33 10.10 -2.82 7.35
C ASN A 33 10.65 -1.44 6.97
N GLY A 34 9.77 -0.46 6.87
CA GLY A 34 10.13 0.90 6.53
C GLY A 34 10.46 1.11 5.06
N PHE A 35 9.78 0.40 4.19
CA PHE A 35 9.99 0.42 2.72
C PHE A 35 11.37 -0.06 2.30
N LYS A 36 12.00 -0.90 3.12
CA LYS A 36 13.29 -1.52 2.81
C LYS A 36 13.12 -2.83 2.05
N GLU A 37 12.07 -3.59 2.36
CA GLU A 37 11.81 -4.91 1.79
C GLU A 37 10.68 -4.83 0.77
N LEU A 38 10.96 -4.15 -0.35
CA LEU A 38 9.95 -3.85 -1.38
C LEU A 38 9.36 -5.10 -2.04
N GLU A 39 10.10 -6.20 -2.04
CA GLU A 39 9.64 -7.46 -2.60
C GLU A 39 8.37 -7.96 -1.89
N LYS A 40 8.12 -7.54 -0.66
CA LYS A 40 6.91 -7.91 0.06
C LYS A 40 5.65 -7.27 -0.49
N LEU A 41 5.78 -6.25 -1.35
CA LEU A 41 4.64 -5.59 -1.99
C LEU A 41 4.23 -6.28 -3.28
N THR A 42 5.09 -7.12 -3.84
CA THR A 42 4.79 -7.82 -5.09
C THR A 42 3.86 -8.99 -4.80
N PRO A 43 2.76 -9.14 -5.57
CA PRO A 43 1.90 -10.31 -5.42
C PRO A 43 2.67 -11.60 -5.64
N THR A 44 2.52 -12.56 -4.72
CA THR A 44 3.15 -13.88 -4.84
C THR A 44 2.26 -14.87 -5.58
N ASP A 45 0.96 -14.61 -5.59
CA ASP A 45 -0.02 -15.41 -6.31
C ASP A 45 0.09 -15.11 -7.81
N ASP A 46 0.28 -16.15 -8.62
CA ASP A 46 0.47 -16.00 -10.06
C ASP A 46 -0.76 -15.34 -10.73
N VAL A 47 -1.95 -15.68 -10.29
CA VAL A 47 -3.18 -15.09 -10.84
C VAL A 47 -3.22 -13.59 -10.58
N MET A 48 -2.89 -13.17 -9.36
CA MET A 48 -2.89 -11.75 -8.99
C MET A 48 -1.80 -11.00 -9.74
N LEU A 49 -0.64 -11.60 -9.89
CA LEU A 49 0.47 -10.99 -10.61
C LEU A 49 0.10 -10.75 -12.08
N ARG A 50 -0.56 -11.73 -12.71
CA ARG A 50 -1.04 -11.59 -14.09
C ARG A 50 -2.11 -10.53 -14.22
N ARG A 51 -3.01 -10.44 -13.24
CA ARG A 51 -4.05 -9.41 -13.20
C ARG A 51 -3.43 -8.01 -13.11
N PHE A 52 -2.43 -7.85 -12.25
CA PHE A 52 -1.73 -6.57 -12.12
C PHE A 52 -1.02 -6.21 -13.42
N ALA A 53 -0.30 -7.14 -14.02
CA ALA A 53 0.38 -6.91 -15.29
C ALA A 53 -0.59 -6.47 -16.37
N SER A 54 -1.74 -7.14 -16.46
CA SER A 54 -2.79 -6.78 -17.41
C SER A 54 -3.35 -5.38 -17.14
N PHE A 55 -3.56 -5.05 -15.88
CA PHE A 55 -4.09 -3.75 -15.48
C PHE A 55 -3.18 -2.59 -15.92
N ILE A 56 -1.88 -2.75 -15.74
CA ILE A 56 -0.91 -1.71 -16.11
C ILE A 56 -0.42 -1.85 -17.56
N ASN A 57 -0.97 -2.84 -18.28
CA ASN A 57 -0.66 -3.07 -19.69
C ASN A 57 0.82 -3.38 -19.91
N LEU A 58 1.38 -4.24 -19.07
CA LEU A 58 2.78 -4.65 -19.13
C LEU A 58 2.85 -6.15 -19.38
N PRO A 59 3.76 -6.63 -20.26
CA PRO A 59 3.91 -8.08 -20.46
C PRO A 59 4.29 -8.79 -19.17
N ILE A 60 3.77 -10.00 -18.98
CA ILE A 60 4.04 -10.79 -17.78
C ILE A 60 5.55 -11.07 -17.61
N THR A 61 6.30 -11.13 -18.70
CA THR A 61 7.73 -11.34 -18.67
C THR A 61 8.51 -10.18 -18.08
N GLU A 62 7.89 -9.00 -17.99
CA GLU A 62 8.52 -7.77 -17.50
C GLU A 62 8.02 -7.35 -16.12
N ILE A 63 6.98 -8.03 -15.60
CA ILE A 63 6.33 -7.56 -14.38
C ILE A 63 7.24 -7.66 -13.14
N HIS A 64 8.05 -8.70 -13.03
CA HIS A 64 8.97 -8.84 -11.90
C HIS A 64 10.01 -7.73 -11.87
N ALA A 65 10.59 -7.42 -13.02
CA ALA A 65 11.56 -6.34 -13.11
C ALA A 65 10.95 -4.99 -12.73
N TYR A 66 9.72 -4.75 -13.17
CA TYR A 66 9.00 -3.53 -12.79
C TYR A 66 8.78 -3.45 -11.28
N CYS A 67 8.31 -4.54 -10.67
CA CYS A 67 8.04 -4.59 -9.23
C CYS A 67 9.31 -4.51 -8.38
N GLU A 68 10.48 -4.73 -8.93
CA GLU A 68 11.74 -4.53 -8.23
C GLU A 68 12.10 -3.05 -8.11
N THR A 69 11.52 -2.20 -8.95
CA THR A 69 11.70 -0.76 -8.82
C THR A 69 10.79 -0.21 -7.71
N LEU A 70 11.17 0.93 -7.15
CA LEU A 70 10.37 1.59 -6.14
C LEU A 70 8.98 1.96 -6.69
N ASP A 71 8.95 2.55 -7.90
CA ASP A 71 7.69 2.92 -8.54
C ASP A 71 6.80 1.69 -8.76
N GLY A 72 7.38 0.60 -9.25
CA GLY A 72 6.62 -0.62 -9.53
C GLY A 72 6.12 -1.30 -8.27
N ALA A 73 6.93 -1.34 -7.22
CA ALA A 73 6.53 -1.91 -5.94
C ALA A 73 5.34 -1.15 -5.36
N LEU A 74 5.40 0.18 -5.35
CA LEU A 74 4.30 0.99 -4.83
C LEU A 74 3.08 0.97 -5.74
N ASP A 75 3.28 0.85 -7.04
CA ASP A 75 2.17 0.67 -7.98
C ASP A 75 1.41 -0.63 -7.68
N SER A 76 2.13 -1.73 -7.44
CA SER A 76 1.49 -2.99 -7.09
C SER A 76 0.77 -2.91 -5.74
N ALA A 77 1.34 -2.20 -4.77
CA ALA A 77 0.68 -1.97 -3.47
C ALA A 77 -0.61 -1.17 -3.64
N GLY A 78 -0.58 -0.12 -4.44
CA GLY A 78 -1.77 0.69 -4.72
C GLY A 78 -2.84 -0.10 -5.45
N TRP A 79 -2.44 -0.93 -6.40
CA TRP A 79 -3.36 -1.79 -7.12
C TRP A 79 -4.04 -2.80 -6.17
N LEU A 80 -3.25 -3.43 -5.29
CA LEU A 80 -3.78 -4.37 -4.30
C LEU A 80 -4.74 -3.66 -3.34
N TRP A 81 -4.37 -2.48 -2.88
CA TRP A 81 -5.20 -1.64 -2.03
C TRP A 81 -6.55 -1.35 -2.70
N ASN A 82 -6.52 -0.93 -3.95
CA ASN A 82 -7.73 -0.59 -4.70
C ASN A 82 -8.58 -1.82 -5.00
N THR A 83 -7.95 -2.93 -5.38
CA THR A 83 -8.64 -4.17 -5.71
C THR A 83 -9.38 -4.75 -4.50
N ASN A 84 -8.87 -4.53 -3.29
CA ASN A 84 -9.49 -4.98 -2.06
C ASN A 84 -10.39 -3.92 -1.41
N TYR A 85 -10.69 -2.84 -2.13
CA TYR A 85 -11.58 -1.77 -1.65
C TYR A 85 -11.13 -1.15 -0.32
N LEU A 86 -9.82 -1.04 -0.12
CA LEU A 86 -9.29 -0.59 1.17
C LEU A 86 -9.49 0.90 1.43
N ASN A 87 -9.77 1.70 0.38
CA ASN A 87 -10.16 3.10 0.58
C ASN A 87 -11.41 3.22 1.45
N ILE A 88 -12.39 2.34 1.22
CA ILE A 88 -13.63 2.35 2.01
C ILE A 88 -13.34 1.96 3.45
N VAL A 89 -12.49 0.96 3.66
CA VAL A 89 -12.09 0.53 4.99
C VAL A 89 -11.39 1.67 5.74
N ALA A 90 -10.48 2.36 5.06
CA ALA A 90 -9.77 3.51 5.63
C ALA A 90 -10.73 4.67 5.96
N ASP A 91 -11.70 4.94 5.07
CA ASP A 91 -12.69 5.99 5.28
C ASP A 91 -13.54 5.75 6.53
N ASN A 92 -13.75 4.49 6.89
CA ASN A 92 -14.51 4.12 8.09
C ASN A 92 -13.64 4.02 9.34
N TYR A 93 -12.37 4.41 9.26
CA TYR A 93 -11.42 4.35 10.38
C TYR A 93 -11.27 2.95 10.97
N ASP A 94 -11.53 1.92 10.18
CA ASP A 94 -11.46 0.53 10.64
C ASP A 94 -10.04 -0.02 10.48
N LEU A 95 -9.14 0.45 11.34
CA LEU A 95 -7.72 0.08 11.27
C LEU A 95 -7.48 -1.39 11.57
N LYS A 96 -8.34 -2.00 12.40
CA LYS A 96 -8.24 -3.42 12.72
C LYS A 96 -8.48 -4.27 11.47
N ASN A 97 -9.54 -3.97 10.72
CA ASN A 97 -9.87 -4.69 9.50
C ASN A 97 -8.83 -4.41 8.41
N LEU A 98 -8.38 -3.16 8.31
CA LEU A 98 -7.33 -2.77 7.37
C LEU A 98 -6.05 -3.59 7.62
N SER A 99 -5.63 -3.68 8.87
CA SER A 99 -4.45 -4.45 9.27
C SER A 99 -4.59 -5.93 8.96
N LYS A 100 -5.77 -6.50 9.21
CA LYS A 100 -6.03 -7.92 8.91
C LYS A 100 -5.89 -8.23 7.42
N ARG A 101 -6.28 -7.29 6.57
CA ARG A 101 -6.26 -7.51 5.11
C ARG A 101 -4.86 -7.40 4.52
N ILE A 102 -4.02 -6.53 5.08
CA ILE A 102 -2.68 -6.28 4.56
C ILE A 102 -1.63 -7.07 5.33
N ASN A 103 -1.78 -7.13 6.65
CA ASN A 103 -0.85 -7.80 7.56
C ASN A 103 -1.62 -8.77 8.47
N PRO A 104 -2.12 -9.90 7.93
CA PRO A 104 -3.01 -10.79 8.67
C PRO A 104 -2.38 -11.41 9.92
N GLU A 105 -1.06 -11.47 9.99
CA GLU A 105 -0.35 -12.02 11.14
C GLU A 105 -0.06 -10.98 12.22
N LEU A 106 -0.47 -9.73 12.02
CA LEU A 106 -0.24 -8.65 12.98
C LEU A 106 -1.07 -8.87 14.24
N SER A 107 -0.41 -8.95 15.38
CA SER A 107 -1.07 -9.13 16.69
C SER A 107 -1.17 -7.83 17.49
N ASP A 108 -0.33 -6.84 17.19
CA ASP A 108 -0.30 -5.58 17.94
C ASP A 108 -0.97 -4.44 17.15
N ILE A 109 -2.28 -4.39 17.26
CA ILE A 109 -3.06 -3.34 16.60
C ILE A 109 -2.82 -1.97 17.23
N SER A 110 -2.47 -1.92 18.51
CA SER A 110 -2.23 -0.64 19.20
C SER A 110 -1.06 0.12 18.58
N ALA A 111 0.02 -0.59 18.22
CA ALA A 111 1.17 0.01 17.55
C ALA A 111 0.78 0.58 16.18
N ARG A 112 -0.12 -0.11 15.46
CA ARG A 112 -0.59 0.37 14.16
C ARG A 112 -1.44 1.63 14.31
N ILE A 113 -2.30 1.67 15.29
CA ILE A 113 -3.13 2.85 15.54
C ILE A 113 -2.25 4.05 15.91
N GLU A 114 -1.26 3.84 16.77
CA GLU A 114 -0.33 4.90 17.17
C GLU A 114 0.42 5.46 15.96
N ASN A 115 0.97 4.59 15.12
CA ASN A 115 1.72 5.00 13.93
C ASN A 115 0.80 5.69 12.92
N TYR A 116 -0.40 5.19 12.73
CA TYR A 116 -1.40 5.80 11.87
C TYR A 116 -1.68 7.25 12.29
N ASN A 117 -1.91 7.47 13.59
CA ASN A 117 -2.19 8.80 14.10
C ASN A 117 -0.99 9.73 13.94
N LYS A 118 0.21 9.22 14.14
CA LYS A 118 1.44 9.97 13.93
C LYS A 118 1.58 10.44 12.48
N ILE A 119 1.34 9.54 11.53
CA ILE A 119 1.41 9.86 10.10
C ILE A 119 0.33 10.88 9.75
N LYS A 120 -0.88 10.68 10.26
CA LYS A 120 -2.00 11.57 10.00
C LYS A 120 -1.70 13.01 10.47
N ASN A 121 -1.08 13.15 11.63
CA ASN A 121 -0.68 14.46 12.15
C ASN A 121 0.38 15.11 11.28
N ILE A 122 1.34 14.33 10.79
CA ILE A 122 2.36 14.84 9.86
C ILE A 122 1.70 15.35 8.58
N LEU A 123 0.73 14.62 8.05
CA LEU A 123 0.02 15.02 6.83
C LEU A 123 -0.79 16.30 7.01
N LYS A 124 -1.22 16.60 8.23
CA LYS A 124 -1.90 17.85 8.56
C LYS A 124 -0.94 19.03 8.73
N GLY A 125 0.35 18.79 8.70
CA GLY A 125 1.35 19.83 8.90
C GLY A 125 1.60 20.18 10.36
N GLU A 126 1.27 19.28 11.25
CA GLU A 126 1.47 19.46 12.69
C GLU A 126 2.76 18.83 13.20
#